data_fceac5b3c0adfe3c0e2dd5f67e58f9b8
#
_entry.id   fceac5b3c0adfe3c0e2dd5f67e58f9b8
#
_cell.length_a   1.000
_cell.length_b   1.000
_cell.length_c   1.000
_cell.angle_alpha   90.00
_cell.angle_beta   90.00
_cell.angle_gamma   90.00
#
_symmetry.space_group_name_H-M   'P 1'
#
loop_
_entity.id
_entity.type
_entity.pdbx_description
1 polymer ?
#
loop_
_entity_poly.entity_id
_entity_poly.type
_entity_poly.pdbx_seq_one_letter_code
_entity_poly.pdbx_strand_id
1 'polypeptide(L)'
;MPPLTDTKSPFPFLISIGWNDHISANFSDDFEPGLIPGRVSRVDRISSIVLTEDGPVRAEPSAEMLLNTASEQLPAVGDWVGMLRRLRHDTDSIEAVLPRASMLARVRGSSGSRTAVSKIQVIAVNVDFVFATHAAVRPSTSRMAREVSQIEQSGAIPVLLLTKADLVDDPAGVVEQVAKVMPGLRIHLTSGLNGDGINELRQYLTDNRTVVFIGASGVGKSTISNQLLGQEALTTEEVRAHDGRGRHTTTARHLMPIPGGGVLIDTPGMRTFTLQGADDGLEKTFTDIDDLSQKCSFRNCSHKIEPGCAVQAAITSGDLNIERFYSYLKLENELRHMKTKIDKAAYADQRSRGRDFAKKIKRNKEPR
;
A
#
# COMPACT_ATOMS: atom_id res chain seq x y z
N MET A 1 -42.46 21.60 -4.42
CA MET A 1 -41.03 21.57 -4.14
C MET A 1 -40.30 21.66 -5.47
N PRO A 2 -39.48 22.68 -5.73
CA PRO A 2 -38.66 22.70 -6.95
C PRO A 2 -37.59 21.60 -6.81
N PRO A 3 -37.16 20.98 -7.92
CA PRO A 3 -36.11 19.98 -7.91
C PRO A 3 -34.80 20.61 -7.42
N LEU A 4 -34.08 19.89 -6.55
CA LEU A 4 -32.74 20.24 -6.12
C LEU A 4 -31.87 20.40 -7.38
N THR A 5 -31.39 21.60 -7.58
CA THR A 5 -30.44 21.93 -8.64
C THR A 5 -29.20 21.07 -8.45
N ASP A 6 -28.85 20.33 -9.51
CA ASP A 6 -27.57 19.65 -9.70
C ASP A 6 -26.44 20.68 -9.51
N THR A 7 -25.95 20.84 -8.31
CA THR A 7 -24.75 21.61 -8.02
C THR A 7 -23.57 20.76 -8.51
N LYS A 8 -23.21 20.93 -9.79
CA LYS A 8 -21.93 20.42 -10.31
C LYS A 8 -20.85 20.85 -9.32
N SER A 9 -20.14 19.89 -8.77
CA SER A 9 -18.98 20.17 -7.91
C SER A 9 -18.07 21.20 -8.60
N PRO A 10 -17.53 22.17 -7.86
CA PRO A 10 -16.62 23.17 -8.43
C PRO A 10 -15.30 22.60 -8.95
N PHE A 11 -15.05 21.29 -8.79
CA PHE A 11 -13.77 20.63 -9.11
C PHE A 11 -13.93 19.43 -10.06
N PRO A 12 -14.34 19.60 -11.32
CA PRO A 12 -14.52 18.49 -12.26
C PRO A 12 -13.25 17.70 -12.54
N PHE A 13 -12.08 18.36 -12.60
CA PHE A 13 -10.81 17.65 -12.77
C PHE A 13 -10.44 16.83 -11.52
N LEU A 14 -10.55 17.39 -10.32
CA LEU A 14 -10.25 16.67 -9.08
C LEU A 14 -11.20 15.47 -8.91
N ILE A 15 -12.48 15.58 -9.34
CA ILE A 15 -13.40 14.44 -9.36
C ILE A 15 -12.84 13.33 -10.25
N SER A 16 -12.31 13.65 -11.42
CA SER A 16 -11.76 12.66 -12.36
C SER A 16 -10.56 11.89 -11.78
N ILE A 17 -9.92 12.43 -10.76
CA ILE A 17 -8.81 11.82 -10.04
C ILE A 17 -9.19 11.38 -8.61
N GLY A 18 -10.49 11.20 -8.30
CA GLY A 18 -10.99 10.57 -7.09
C GLY A 18 -11.51 11.50 -6.00
N TRP A 19 -11.66 12.83 -6.26
CA TRP A 19 -12.36 13.71 -5.33
C TRP A 19 -13.83 13.30 -5.21
N ASN A 20 -14.34 13.24 -3.99
CA ASN A 20 -15.72 12.83 -3.70
C ASN A 20 -16.29 13.61 -2.50
N ASP A 21 -17.56 13.37 -2.18
CA ASP A 21 -18.27 14.08 -1.11
C ASP A 21 -17.61 13.91 0.26
N HIS A 22 -17.05 12.72 0.55
CA HIS A 22 -16.35 12.47 1.82
C HIS A 22 -15.07 13.31 1.92
N ILE A 23 -14.29 13.40 0.86
CA ILE A 23 -13.08 14.23 0.81
C ILE A 23 -13.46 15.70 0.89
N SER A 24 -14.54 16.10 0.20
CA SER A 24 -15.05 17.46 0.22
C SER A 24 -15.51 17.90 1.61
N ALA A 25 -16.19 17.02 2.35
CA ALA A 25 -16.61 17.29 3.73
C ALA A 25 -15.38 17.50 4.64
N ASN A 26 -14.41 16.57 4.62
CA ASN A 26 -13.19 16.70 5.40
C ASN A 26 -12.41 17.97 5.05
N PHE A 27 -12.38 18.36 3.75
CA PHE A 27 -11.73 19.58 3.32
C PHE A 27 -12.44 20.84 3.86
N SER A 28 -13.77 20.84 3.95
CA SER A 28 -14.55 22.01 4.41
C SER A 28 -14.50 22.18 5.92
N ASP A 29 -14.44 21.08 6.67
CA ASP A 29 -14.52 21.08 8.13
C ASP A 29 -13.16 21.35 8.80
N ASP A 30 -12.07 20.87 8.19
CA ASP A 30 -10.73 20.86 8.80
C ASP A 30 -9.83 22.02 8.32
N PHE A 31 -10.23 22.80 7.31
CA PHE A 31 -9.32 23.72 6.66
C PHE A 31 -9.70 25.19 6.78
N GLU A 32 -8.68 26.03 6.95
CA GLU A 32 -8.82 27.48 6.95
C GLU A 32 -9.34 28.02 5.61
N PRO A 33 -10.18 29.07 5.62
CA PRO A 33 -10.64 29.72 4.40
C PRO A 33 -9.47 30.22 3.54
N GLY A 34 -9.47 29.88 2.26
CA GLY A 34 -8.48 30.33 1.27
C GLY A 34 -7.47 29.25 0.86
N LEU A 35 -7.52 28.04 1.44
CA LEU A 35 -6.75 26.93 0.93
C LEU A 35 -7.36 26.35 -0.34
N ILE A 36 -6.48 25.89 -1.25
CA ILE A 36 -6.85 25.27 -2.52
C ILE A 36 -6.68 23.75 -2.39
N PRO A 37 -7.69 22.94 -2.74
CA PRO A 37 -7.58 21.50 -2.72
C PRO A 37 -6.67 21.00 -3.84
N GLY A 38 -5.93 19.91 -3.56
CA GLY A 38 -5.14 19.25 -4.56
C GLY A 38 -4.77 17.82 -4.17
N ARG A 39 -4.33 17.03 -5.15
CA ARG A 39 -3.88 15.65 -4.94
C ARG A 39 -2.39 15.51 -5.26
N VAL A 40 -1.61 14.98 -4.34
CA VAL A 40 -0.16 14.78 -4.53
C VAL A 40 0.08 13.68 -5.57
N SER A 41 0.67 14.07 -6.71
CA SER A 41 0.98 13.12 -7.79
C SER A 41 2.41 12.59 -7.72
N ARG A 42 3.36 13.39 -7.20
CA ARG A 42 4.75 13.00 -7.05
C ARG A 42 5.37 13.70 -5.86
N VAL A 43 6.25 13.02 -5.16
CA VAL A 43 7.07 13.60 -4.09
C VAL A 43 8.53 13.51 -4.50
N ASP A 44 9.20 14.65 -4.55
CA ASP A 44 10.63 14.82 -4.69
C ASP A 44 11.26 14.96 -3.28
N ARG A 45 12.54 15.31 -3.18
CA ARG A 45 13.22 15.36 -1.87
C ARG A 45 12.61 16.38 -0.90
N ILE A 46 12.23 17.54 -1.39
CA ILE A 46 11.77 18.68 -0.59
C ILE A 46 10.38 19.13 -1.04
N SER A 47 10.05 18.96 -2.31
CA SER A 47 8.82 19.45 -2.92
C SER A 47 7.97 18.32 -3.47
N SER A 48 6.71 18.62 -3.71
CA SER A 48 5.74 17.72 -4.33
C SER A 48 5.17 18.37 -5.59
N ILE A 49 4.75 17.54 -6.54
CA ILE A 49 3.85 17.95 -7.62
C ILE A 49 2.44 17.62 -7.16
N VAL A 50 1.60 18.62 -7.10
CA VAL A 50 0.20 18.52 -6.68
C VAL A 50 -0.69 18.84 -7.86
N LEU A 51 -1.64 17.98 -8.14
CA LEU A 51 -2.68 18.19 -9.15
C LEU A 51 -3.80 19.01 -8.51
N THR A 52 -4.06 20.18 -9.07
CA THR A 52 -5.17 21.07 -8.69
C THR A 52 -6.17 21.13 -9.81
N GLU A 53 -7.32 21.78 -9.58
CA GLU A 53 -8.31 22.02 -10.64
C GLU A 53 -7.72 22.78 -11.84
N ASP A 54 -6.78 23.71 -11.57
CA ASP A 54 -6.13 24.53 -12.59
C ASP A 54 -4.90 23.85 -13.23
N GLY A 55 -4.57 22.61 -12.83
CA GLY A 55 -3.43 21.85 -13.33
C GLY A 55 -2.35 21.55 -12.28
N PRO A 56 -1.21 20.97 -12.71
CA PRO A 56 -0.15 20.58 -11.81
C PRO A 56 0.64 21.79 -11.30
N VAL A 57 0.86 21.86 -10.00
CA VAL A 57 1.69 22.88 -9.35
C VAL A 57 2.78 22.24 -8.50
N ARG A 58 3.89 22.95 -8.32
CA ARG A 58 4.94 22.55 -7.40
C ARG A 58 4.68 23.21 -6.05
N ALA A 59 4.63 22.41 -4.99
CA ALA A 59 4.42 22.89 -3.62
C ALA A 59 5.38 22.20 -2.64
N GLU A 60 5.68 22.89 -1.55
CA GLU A 60 6.52 22.38 -0.46
C GLU A 60 5.69 22.32 0.84
N PRO A 61 5.95 21.35 1.73
CA PRO A 61 5.36 21.37 3.06
C PRO A 61 5.69 22.69 3.78
N SER A 62 4.74 23.24 4.52
CA SER A 62 4.98 24.46 5.31
C SER A 62 6.08 24.24 6.36
N ALA A 63 6.73 25.29 6.79
CA ALA A 63 7.76 25.20 7.82
C ALA A 63 7.19 24.63 9.14
N GLU A 64 5.95 24.97 9.46
CA GLU A 64 5.26 24.43 10.62
C GLU A 64 5.04 22.93 10.49
N MET A 65 4.59 22.45 9.33
CA MET A 65 4.42 21.02 9.05
C MET A 65 5.73 20.25 9.17
N LEU A 66 6.84 20.80 8.64
CA LEU A 66 8.15 20.14 8.72
C LEU A 66 8.69 20.06 10.15
N LEU A 67 8.35 20.99 11.02
CA LEU A 67 8.82 21.04 12.41
C LEU A 67 7.97 20.17 13.34
N ASN A 68 6.66 20.12 13.13
CA ASN A 68 5.71 19.57 14.09
C ASN A 68 5.12 18.22 13.69
N THR A 69 5.38 17.75 12.45
CA THR A 69 4.75 16.55 11.92
C THR A 69 5.72 15.38 11.82
N ALA A 70 5.28 14.19 12.20
CA ALA A 70 6.08 12.98 12.04
C ALA A 70 6.31 12.65 10.56
N SER A 71 7.45 12.04 10.23
CA SER A 71 7.87 11.80 8.83
C SER A 71 6.86 10.98 8.00
N GLU A 72 6.09 10.11 8.64
CA GLU A 72 5.04 9.30 8.02
C GLU A 72 3.74 10.07 7.75
N GLN A 73 3.57 11.22 8.36
CA GLN A 73 2.42 12.11 8.17
C GLN A 73 2.70 13.24 7.17
N LEU A 74 3.95 13.40 6.74
CA LEU A 74 4.30 14.33 5.67
C LEU A 74 3.64 13.92 4.35
N PRO A 75 3.44 14.87 3.40
CA PRO A 75 2.79 14.58 2.12
C PRO A 75 3.40 13.40 1.37
N ALA A 76 2.58 12.48 0.93
CA ALA A 76 2.94 11.29 0.17
C ALA A 76 2.10 11.19 -1.12
N VAL A 77 2.52 10.37 -2.07
CA VAL A 77 1.78 10.19 -3.33
C VAL A 77 0.39 9.61 -3.06
N GLY A 78 -0.62 10.30 -3.55
CA GLY A 78 -2.04 9.99 -3.34
C GLY A 78 -2.72 10.82 -2.26
N ASP A 79 -1.97 11.60 -1.45
CA ASP A 79 -2.58 12.47 -0.45
C ASP A 79 -3.44 13.57 -1.07
N TRP A 80 -4.55 13.84 -0.40
CA TRP A 80 -5.31 15.05 -0.56
C TRP A 80 -4.78 16.12 0.39
N VAL A 81 -4.55 17.33 -0.14
CA VAL A 81 -3.88 18.41 0.59
C VAL A 81 -4.60 19.73 0.42
N GLY A 82 -4.49 20.58 1.44
CA GLY A 82 -4.82 21.99 1.37
C GLY A 82 -3.56 22.81 1.13
N MET A 83 -3.57 23.63 0.08
CA MET A 83 -2.43 24.44 -0.34
C MET A 83 -2.73 25.91 -0.27
N LEU A 84 -1.73 26.70 0.07
CA LEU A 84 -1.73 28.16 -0.05
C LEU A 84 -0.91 28.57 -1.26
N ARG A 85 -1.53 29.30 -2.21
CA ARG A 85 -0.80 29.93 -3.34
C ARG A 85 0.01 31.11 -2.84
N ARG A 86 1.27 31.15 -3.20
CA ARG A 86 2.18 32.27 -2.90
C ARG A 86 2.35 33.14 -4.13
N LEU A 87 2.07 34.44 -3.96
CA LEU A 87 2.26 35.43 -5.00
C LEU A 87 3.76 35.77 -5.11
N ARG A 88 4.26 35.95 -6.36
CA ARG A 88 5.62 36.41 -6.68
C ARG A 88 6.74 35.37 -6.48
N HIS A 89 6.82 34.38 -7.38
CA HIS A 89 7.96 33.46 -7.55
C HIS A 89 8.31 32.53 -6.38
N ASP A 90 7.57 32.57 -5.27
CA ASP A 90 7.69 31.61 -4.20
C ASP A 90 6.98 30.30 -4.56
N THR A 91 7.54 29.17 -4.18
CA THR A 91 6.90 27.86 -4.31
C THR A 91 5.64 27.81 -3.45
N ASP A 92 4.53 27.29 -3.98
CA ASP A 92 3.30 27.11 -3.23
C ASP A 92 3.53 26.25 -1.97
N SER A 93 2.71 26.46 -0.94
CA SER A 93 2.87 25.79 0.35
C SER A 93 1.76 24.79 0.60
N ILE A 94 2.13 23.58 1.03
CA ILE A 94 1.18 22.59 1.56
C ILE A 94 1.02 22.88 3.05
N GLU A 95 -0.16 23.32 3.44
CA GLU A 95 -0.46 23.70 4.82
C GLU A 95 -1.10 22.54 5.60
N ALA A 96 -1.78 21.63 4.90
CA ALA A 96 -2.43 20.51 5.57
C ALA A 96 -2.54 19.27 4.66
N VAL A 97 -2.62 18.10 5.30
CA VAL A 97 -2.87 16.80 4.67
C VAL A 97 -4.16 16.24 5.25
N LEU A 98 -5.10 15.83 4.38
CA LEU A 98 -6.37 15.23 4.81
C LEU A 98 -6.18 13.84 5.40
N PRO A 99 -7.13 13.36 6.21
CA PRO A 99 -7.13 12.00 6.70
C PRO A 99 -7.02 10.97 5.57
N ARG A 100 -6.18 9.97 5.77
CA ARG A 100 -5.91 8.91 4.79
C ARG A 100 -6.87 7.75 4.98
N ALA A 101 -7.55 7.32 3.92
CA ALA A 101 -8.40 6.13 3.92
C ALA A 101 -7.56 4.83 3.92
N SER A 102 -6.40 4.85 3.26
CA SER A 102 -5.46 3.73 3.23
C SER A 102 -4.02 4.23 3.18
N MET A 103 -3.07 3.41 3.69
CA MET A 103 -1.66 3.77 3.69
C MET A 103 -0.77 2.55 3.41
N LEU A 104 -0.17 2.52 2.24
CA LEU A 104 0.86 1.56 1.88
C LEU A 104 2.22 2.09 2.34
N ALA A 105 2.87 1.38 3.26
CA ALA A 105 4.15 1.79 3.82
C ALA A 105 5.12 0.61 3.91
N ARG A 106 6.40 0.87 4.04
CA ARG A 106 7.42 -0.13 4.32
C ARG A 106 8.35 0.31 5.42
N VAL A 107 8.82 -0.64 6.20
CA VAL A 107 9.88 -0.42 7.18
C VAL A 107 11.23 -0.48 6.46
N ARG A 108 11.97 0.62 6.45
CA ARG A 108 13.38 0.60 6.03
C ARG A 108 14.24 0.15 7.19
N GLY A 109 14.81 -1.04 7.09
CA GLY A 109 15.90 -1.45 7.99
C GLY A 109 17.14 -0.60 7.70
N SER A 110 17.73 -0.02 8.71
CA SER A 110 19.05 0.59 8.58
C SER A 110 20.09 -0.52 8.52
N SER A 111 20.68 -0.72 7.36
CA SER A 111 21.85 -1.59 7.22
C SER A 111 23.04 -0.93 7.92
N GLY A 112 23.54 -1.57 8.98
CA GLY A 112 24.89 -1.32 9.49
C GLY A 112 25.05 -0.55 10.80
N SER A 113 24.00 -0.05 11.46
CA SER A 113 24.14 0.60 12.76
C SER A 113 23.36 -0.13 13.84
N ARG A 114 24.01 -0.41 14.98
CA ARG A 114 23.40 -1.06 16.16
C ARG A 114 22.32 -0.21 16.86
N THR A 115 22.11 1.04 16.39
CA THR A 115 21.19 2.03 16.99
C THR A 115 20.18 2.61 16.00
N ALA A 116 20.02 2.00 14.85
CA ALA A 116 19.19 2.59 13.81
C ALA A 116 17.71 2.28 14.03
N VAL A 117 16.97 3.32 14.35
CA VAL A 117 15.50 3.34 14.39
C VAL A 117 14.97 2.96 13.00
N SER A 118 14.15 1.92 12.95
CA SER A 118 13.44 1.55 11.73
C SER A 118 12.57 2.70 11.28
N LYS A 119 12.86 3.28 10.11
CA LYS A 119 12.05 4.38 9.55
C LYS A 119 10.93 3.82 8.71
N ILE A 120 9.70 4.26 9.00
CA ILE A 120 8.55 3.99 8.14
C ILE A 120 8.69 4.87 6.90
N GLN A 121 8.61 4.27 5.74
CA GLN A 121 8.54 4.97 4.46
C GLN A 121 7.15 4.76 3.87
N VAL A 122 6.34 5.81 3.84
CA VAL A 122 5.07 5.82 3.12
C VAL A 122 5.33 5.69 1.62
N ILE A 123 4.59 4.81 0.97
CA ILE A 123 4.75 4.49 -0.45
C ILE A 123 3.65 5.15 -1.27
N ALA A 124 2.41 4.90 -0.91
CA ALA A 124 1.23 5.46 -1.52
C ALA A 124 0.10 5.49 -0.49
N VAL A 125 -0.81 6.41 -0.65
CA VAL A 125 -1.96 6.57 0.25
C VAL A 125 -3.25 6.76 -0.56
N ASN A 126 -4.40 6.62 0.11
CA ASN A 126 -5.71 6.75 -0.51
C ASN A 126 -5.84 5.84 -1.76
N VAL A 127 -5.37 4.61 -1.61
CA VAL A 127 -5.46 3.54 -2.60
C VAL A 127 -6.69 2.71 -2.30
N ASP A 128 -7.57 2.52 -3.29
CA ASP A 128 -8.78 1.71 -3.16
C ASP A 128 -8.47 0.23 -3.34
N PHE A 129 -7.76 -0.11 -4.42
CA PHE A 129 -7.40 -1.48 -4.73
C PHE A 129 -5.90 -1.66 -4.93
N VAL A 130 -5.38 -2.74 -4.40
CA VAL A 130 -4.00 -3.18 -4.65
C VAL A 130 -4.01 -4.47 -5.44
N PHE A 131 -3.47 -4.42 -6.65
CA PHE A 131 -3.26 -5.58 -7.50
C PHE A 131 -2.00 -6.35 -7.07
N ALA A 132 -2.19 -7.40 -6.28
CA ALA A 132 -1.12 -8.34 -5.91
C ALA A 132 -0.80 -9.23 -7.12
N THR A 133 0.31 -8.93 -7.80
CA THR A 133 0.62 -9.47 -9.12
C THR A 133 1.64 -10.60 -9.04
N HIS A 134 1.25 -11.78 -9.51
CA HIS A 134 2.07 -13.00 -9.52
C HIS A 134 2.02 -13.68 -10.89
N ALA A 135 3.10 -14.35 -11.28
CA ALA A 135 3.07 -15.17 -12.48
C ALA A 135 2.25 -16.44 -12.24
N ALA A 136 1.37 -16.79 -13.16
CA ALA A 136 0.52 -18.00 -13.09
C ALA A 136 1.33 -19.30 -13.17
N VAL A 137 2.53 -19.28 -13.77
CA VAL A 137 3.36 -20.48 -14.02
C VAL A 137 3.76 -21.23 -12.75
N ARG A 138 4.03 -20.54 -11.65
CA ARG A 138 4.39 -21.14 -10.35
C ARG A 138 3.91 -20.23 -9.21
N PRO A 139 2.62 -20.23 -8.93
CA PRO A 139 2.06 -19.37 -7.90
C PRO A 139 2.52 -19.82 -6.51
N SER A 140 2.97 -18.87 -5.68
CA SER A 140 3.33 -19.13 -4.28
C SER A 140 2.23 -18.67 -3.36
N THR A 141 1.34 -19.57 -2.97
CA THR A 141 0.17 -19.26 -2.13
C THR A 141 0.55 -18.62 -0.80
N SER A 142 1.61 -19.08 -0.13
CA SER A 142 2.11 -18.46 1.11
C SER A 142 2.56 -17.01 0.93
N ARG A 143 3.16 -16.68 -0.22
CA ARG A 143 3.56 -15.31 -0.51
C ARG A 143 2.35 -14.44 -0.82
N MET A 144 1.40 -14.96 -1.59
CA MET A 144 0.13 -14.29 -1.90
C MET A 144 -0.65 -13.98 -0.63
N ALA A 145 -0.82 -14.97 0.26
CA ALA A 145 -1.52 -14.78 1.53
C ALA A 145 -0.87 -13.68 2.40
N ARG A 146 0.47 -13.62 2.44
CA ARG A 146 1.18 -12.54 3.13
C ARG A 146 0.90 -11.19 2.50
N GLU A 147 0.99 -11.07 1.18
CA GLU A 147 0.75 -9.80 0.49
C GLU A 147 -0.71 -9.35 0.66
N VAL A 148 -1.67 -10.26 0.58
CA VAL A 148 -3.10 -10.00 0.85
C VAL A 148 -3.29 -9.46 2.26
N SER A 149 -2.77 -10.14 3.28
CA SER A 149 -2.87 -9.69 4.67
C SER A 149 -2.28 -8.28 4.88
N GLN A 150 -1.16 -7.99 4.25
CA GLN A 150 -0.54 -6.65 4.31
C GLN A 150 -1.39 -5.58 3.60
N ILE A 151 -2.03 -5.93 2.48
CA ILE A 151 -2.94 -5.01 1.78
C ILE A 151 -4.15 -4.70 2.65
N GLU A 152 -4.80 -5.70 3.21
CA GLU A 152 -5.97 -5.52 4.09
C GLU A 152 -5.64 -4.66 5.31
N GLN A 153 -4.46 -4.86 5.89
CA GLN A 153 -3.98 -4.02 6.99
C GLN A 153 -3.77 -2.56 6.57
N SER A 154 -3.39 -2.31 5.31
CA SER A 154 -3.21 -0.95 4.82
C SER A 154 -4.51 -0.16 4.68
N GLY A 155 -5.67 -0.80 4.78
CA GLY A 155 -6.99 -0.25 4.51
C GLY A 155 -7.42 -0.35 3.04
N ALA A 156 -6.56 -0.83 2.13
CA ALA A 156 -6.90 -1.05 0.73
C ALA A 156 -7.51 -2.45 0.50
N ILE A 157 -8.21 -2.63 -0.60
CA ILE A 157 -8.84 -3.90 -0.97
C ILE A 157 -7.88 -4.70 -1.86
N PRO A 158 -7.53 -5.95 -1.49
CA PRO A 158 -6.69 -6.81 -2.31
C PRO A 158 -7.44 -7.37 -3.51
N VAL A 159 -6.74 -7.41 -4.66
CA VAL A 159 -7.14 -8.14 -5.87
C VAL A 159 -5.92 -8.91 -6.36
N LEU A 160 -6.06 -10.20 -6.56
CA LEU A 160 -4.96 -11.05 -7.04
C LEU A 160 -4.95 -11.10 -8.55
N LEU A 161 -3.80 -10.76 -9.15
CA LEU A 161 -3.56 -10.92 -10.57
C LEU A 161 -2.59 -12.06 -10.83
N LEU A 162 -3.05 -13.07 -11.55
CA LEU A 162 -2.23 -14.15 -12.07
C LEU A 162 -1.88 -13.82 -13.52
N THR A 163 -0.66 -13.33 -13.72
CA THR A 163 -0.16 -12.87 -15.02
C THR A 163 0.52 -13.99 -15.80
N LYS A 164 0.84 -13.70 -17.07
CA LYS A 164 1.46 -14.68 -17.98
C LYS A 164 0.62 -15.95 -18.10
N ALA A 165 -0.69 -15.78 -18.16
CA ALA A 165 -1.63 -16.87 -18.33
C ALA A 165 -1.42 -17.64 -19.65
N ASP A 166 -0.85 -16.95 -20.65
CA ASP A 166 -0.40 -17.51 -21.94
C ASP A 166 0.70 -18.59 -21.81
N LEU A 167 1.37 -18.70 -20.68
CA LEU A 167 2.45 -19.67 -20.43
C LEU A 167 1.98 -20.88 -19.61
N VAL A 168 0.67 -21.04 -19.38
CA VAL A 168 0.11 -22.10 -18.53
C VAL A 168 -0.88 -22.94 -19.34
N ASP A 169 -0.72 -24.27 -19.32
CA ASP A 169 -1.58 -25.19 -20.05
C ASP A 169 -3.00 -25.27 -19.47
N ASP A 170 -3.15 -25.17 -18.15
CA ASP A 170 -4.43 -25.14 -17.43
C ASP A 170 -4.56 -23.93 -16.51
N PRO A 171 -4.87 -22.74 -17.05
CA PRO A 171 -5.04 -21.54 -16.25
C PRO A 171 -6.21 -21.62 -15.25
N ALA A 172 -7.28 -22.33 -15.59
CA ALA A 172 -8.45 -22.50 -14.73
C ALA A 172 -8.11 -23.31 -13.47
N GLY A 173 -7.35 -24.41 -13.62
CA GLY A 173 -6.87 -25.21 -12.50
C GLY A 173 -5.94 -24.42 -11.57
N VAL A 174 -5.13 -23.51 -12.10
CA VAL A 174 -4.31 -22.61 -11.27
C VAL A 174 -5.19 -21.68 -10.43
N VAL A 175 -6.23 -21.09 -11.01
CA VAL A 175 -7.19 -20.25 -10.26
C VAL A 175 -7.87 -21.05 -9.17
N GLU A 176 -8.35 -22.26 -9.47
CA GLU A 176 -9.00 -23.13 -8.49
C GLU A 176 -8.06 -23.49 -7.33
N GLN A 177 -6.81 -23.83 -7.61
CA GLN A 177 -5.81 -24.13 -6.59
C GLN A 177 -5.60 -22.92 -5.66
N VAL A 178 -5.46 -21.71 -6.21
CA VAL A 178 -5.27 -20.50 -5.45
C VAL A 178 -6.52 -20.13 -4.64
N ALA A 179 -7.71 -20.27 -5.22
CA ALA A 179 -8.99 -20.01 -4.55
C ALA A 179 -9.24 -20.93 -3.34
N LYS A 180 -8.77 -22.19 -3.39
CA LYS A 180 -8.84 -23.12 -2.24
C LYS A 180 -8.03 -22.65 -1.03
N VAL A 181 -6.95 -21.90 -1.27
CA VAL A 181 -6.09 -21.36 -0.20
C VAL A 181 -6.55 -19.96 0.24
N MET A 182 -7.15 -19.20 -0.66
CA MET A 182 -7.64 -17.84 -0.41
C MET A 182 -9.11 -17.69 -0.84
N PRO A 183 -10.04 -18.30 -0.11
CA PRO A 183 -11.48 -18.23 -0.43
C PRO A 183 -11.98 -16.79 -0.34
N GLY A 184 -12.86 -16.41 -1.27
CA GLY A 184 -13.46 -15.08 -1.32
C GLY A 184 -12.58 -13.97 -1.92
N LEU A 185 -11.30 -14.26 -2.19
CA LEU A 185 -10.43 -13.30 -2.86
C LEU A 185 -10.79 -13.17 -4.35
N ARG A 186 -10.78 -11.94 -4.86
CA ARG A 186 -10.96 -11.69 -6.30
C ARG A 186 -9.68 -12.05 -7.03
N ILE A 187 -9.76 -12.98 -7.97
CA ILE A 187 -8.62 -13.51 -8.74
C ILE A 187 -8.87 -13.27 -10.21
N HIS A 188 -7.93 -12.66 -10.91
CA HIS A 188 -7.98 -12.46 -12.35
C HIS A 188 -6.76 -13.11 -13.01
N LEU A 189 -7.02 -13.82 -14.11
CA LEU A 189 -6.00 -14.25 -15.05
C LEU A 189 -5.75 -13.14 -16.06
N THR A 190 -4.48 -12.83 -16.34
CA THR A 190 -4.13 -11.81 -17.30
C THR A 190 -2.93 -12.25 -18.16
N SER A 191 -2.92 -11.83 -19.41
CA SER A 191 -1.73 -11.86 -20.26
C SER A 191 -1.45 -10.46 -20.78
N GLY A 192 -0.28 -9.94 -20.39
CA GLY A 192 0.19 -8.66 -20.93
C GLY A 192 0.66 -8.77 -22.39
N LEU A 193 0.88 -10.00 -22.92
CA LEU A 193 1.32 -10.22 -24.28
C LEU A 193 0.18 -10.02 -25.28
N ASN A 194 -0.96 -10.67 -25.05
CA ASN A 194 -2.14 -10.68 -25.94
C ASN A 194 -3.30 -9.81 -25.43
N GLY A 195 -3.20 -9.23 -24.22
CA GLY A 195 -4.20 -8.33 -23.65
C GLY A 195 -5.35 -9.04 -22.92
N ASP A 196 -5.31 -10.37 -22.80
CA ASP A 196 -6.37 -11.14 -22.15
C ASP A 196 -6.53 -10.70 -20.68
N GLY A 197 -7.77 -10.57 -20.23
CA GLY A 197 -8.15 -10.22 -18.87
C GLY A 197 -7.88 -8.76 -18.47
N ILE A 198 -7.28 -7.93 -19.35
CA ILE A 198 -6.95 -6.53 -18.99
C ILE A 198 -8.20 -5.65 -18.92
N ASN A 199 -9.14 -5.84 -19.84
CA ASN A 199 -10.40 -5.06 -19.84
C ASN A 199 -11.21 -5.29 -18.56
N GLU A 200 -11.15 -6.48 -17.98
CA GLU A 200 -11.83 -6.82 -16.73
C GLU A 200 -11.29 -6.01 -15.55
N LEU A 201 -10.02 -5.58 -15.61
CA LEU A 201 -9.44 -4.76 -14.56
C LEU A 201 -10.01 -3.33 -14.52
N ARG A 202 -10.62 -2.87 -15.62
CA ARG A 202 -11.24 -1.53 -15.68
C ARG A 202 -12.43 -1.36 -14.73
N GLN A 203 -13.08 -2.45 -14.31
CA GLN A 203 -14.14 -2.41 -13.29
C GLN A 203 -13.66 -1.85 -11.94
N TYR A 204 -12.36 -1.96 -11.65
CA TYR A 204 -11.75 -1.43 -10.42
C TYR A 204 -11.39 0.05 -10.51
N LEU A 205 -11.55 0.64 -11.69
CA LEU A 205 -11.26 2.05 -11.99
C LEU A 205 -12.52 2.91 -12.06
N THR A 206 -13.70 2.28 -12.01
CA THR A 206 -14.98 3.01 -11.95
C THR A 206 -15.00 3.94 -10.73
N ASP A 207 -15.82 4.99 -10.80
CA ASP A 207 -15.91 6.00 -9.73
C ASP A 207 -14.56 6.68 -9.41
N ASN A 208 -13.68 6.75 -10.41
CA ASN A 208 -12.37 7.40 -10.33
C ASN A 208 -11.46 6.85 -9.22
N ARG A 209 -11.56 5.54 -8.95
CA ARG A 209 -10.81 4.84 -7.92
C ARG A 209 -9.34 4.75 -8.24
N THR A 210 -8.54 4.62 -7.20
CA THR A 210 -7.08 4.56 -7.25
C THR A 210 -6.60 3.13 -7.11
N VAL A 211 -5.75 2.70 -8.04
CA VAL A 211 -5.14 1.36 -8.05
C VAL A 211 -3.61 1.43 -7.97
N VAL A 212 -3.01 0.40 -7.38
CA VAL A 212 -1.56 0.19 -7.30
C VAL A 212 -1.23 -1.25 -7.66
N PHE A 213 -0.15 -1.46 -8.39
CA PHE A 213 0.39 -2.80 -8.65
C PHE A 213 1.56 -3.11 -7.71
N ILE A 214 1.53 -4.26 -7.05
CA ILE A 214 2.65 -4.82 -6.30
C ILE A 214 3.04 -6.19 -6.86
N GLY A 215 4.26 -6.62 -6.65
CA GLY A 215 4.74 -7.93 -7.08
C GLY A 215 6.20 -7.91 -7.51
N ALA A 216 6.76 -9.08 -7.82
CA ALA A 216 8.16 -9.24 -8.21
C ALA A 216 8.50 -8.46 -9.49
N SER A 217 9.80 -8.22 -9.71
CA SER A 217 10.29 -7.72 -10.99
C SER A 217 10.01 -8.74 -12.09
N GLY A 218 9.70 -8.27 -13.30
CA GLY A 218 9.43 -9.14 -14.46
C GLY A 218 8.11 -9.92 -14.41
N VAL A 219 7.24 -9.65 -13.43
CA VAL A 219 5.94 -10.34 -13.32
C VAL A 219 4.87 -9.78 -14.28
N GLY A 220 5.14 -8.68 -14.98
CA GLY A 220 4.24 -8.11 -15.99
C GLY A 220 3.49 -6.83 -15.55
N LYS A 221 3.80 -6.26 -14.38
CA LYS A 221 3.13 -5.04 -13.89
C LYS A 221 3.16 -3.88 -14.88
N SER A 222 4.35 -3.50 -15.35
CA SER A 222 4.50 -2.37 -16.28
C SER A 222 3.79 -2.61 -17.61
N THR A 223 3.77 -3.84 -18.10
CA THR A 223 3.05 -4.20 -19.33
C THR A 223 1.55 -4.01 -19.16
N ILE A 224 0.97 -4.51 -18.06
CA ILE A 224 -0.46 -4.35 -17.76
C ILE A 224 -0.78 -2.88 -17.52
N SER A 225 0.06 -2.16 -16.77
CA SER A 225 -0.12 -0.73 -16.52
C SER A 225 -0.13 0.09 -17.81
N ASN A 226 0.77 -0.21 -18.75
CA ASN A 226 0.82 0.47 -20.07
C ASN A 226 -0.45 0.20 -20.89
N GLN A 227 -0.97 -1.01 -20.86
CA GLN A 227 -2.23 -1.34 -21.54
C GLN A 227 -3.44 -0.61 -20.91
N LEU A 228 -3.48 -0.47 -19.59
CA LEU A 228 -4.53 0.33 -18.93
C LEU A 228 -4.40 1.82 -19.25
N LEU A 229 -3.18 2.35 -19.33
CA LEU A 229 -2.91 3.74 -19.69
C LEU A 229 -3.13 4.03 -21.19
N GLY A 230 -3.22 2.98 -22.03
CA GLY A 230 -3.36 3.12 -23.47
C GLY A 230 -2.13 3.69 -24.17
N GLN A 231 -0.98 3.67 -23.52
CA GLN A 231 0.30 4.20 -24.03
C GLN A 231 1.49 3.53 -23.34
N GLU A 232 2.66 3.57 -23.97
CA GLU A 232 3.92 3.13 -23.35
C GLU A 232 4.47 4.18 -22.37
N ALA A 233 3.70 4.50 -21.32
CA ALA A 233 4.09 5.48 -20.30
C ALA A 233 5.17 4.94 -19.36
N LEU A 234 5.26 3.61 -19.20
CA LEU A 234 6.17 2.94 -18.28
C LEU A 234 7.19 2.09 -19.05
N THR A 235 8.46 2.19 -18.67
CA THR A 235 9.53 1.39 -19.28
C THR A 235 9.41 -0.06 -18.85
N THR A 236 9.32 -0.99 -19.81
CA THR A 236 9.37 -2.43 -19.55
C THR A 236 10.82 -2.93 -19.45
N GLU A 237 11.06 -4.06 -18.78
CA GLU A 237 12.44 -4.59 -18.57
C GLU A 237 13.16 -4.94 -19.87
N GLU A 238 12.47 -5.34 -20.92
CA GLU A 238 13.08 -5.65 -22.23
C GLU A 238 13.72 -4.43 -22.90
N VAL A 239 13.15 -3.23 -22.70
CA VAL A 239 13.75 -1.98 -23.20
C VAL A 239 15.00 -1.60 -22.39
N ARG A 240 15.11 -2.03 -21.13
CA ARG A 240 16.27 -1.77 -20.27
C ARG A 240 17.53 -2.55 -20.68
N ALA A 241 17.37 -3.70 -21.32
CA ALA A 241 18.51 -4.53 -21.77
C ALA A 241 19.24 -3.94 -23.00
N HIS A 242 18.58 -3.07 -23.77
CA HIS A 242 19.14 -2.49 -24.99
C HIS A 242 19.78 -1.11 -24.81
N ASP A 243 19.42 -0.40 -23.73
CA ASP A 243 19.95 0.94 -23.47
C ASP A 243 21.14 0.84 -22.48
N GLY A 244 22.32 0.57 -22.99
CA GLY A 244 23.58 0.42 -22.24
C GLY A 244 24.05 1.69 -21.48
N ARG A 245 23.15 2.62 -21.16
CA ARG A 245 23.39 3.80 -20.35
C ARG A 245 22.80 3.60 -18.94
N GLY A 246 23.55 2.90 -18.11
CA GLY A 246 23.33 2.88 -16.66
C GLY A 246 23.48 4.27 -16.07
N ARG A 247 22.37 5.02 -15.94
CA ARG A 247 22.20 6.08 -14.94
C ARG A 247 20.75 6.58 -14.90
N HIS A 248 20.15 6.49 -13.69
CA HIS A 248 18.90 7.12 -13.29
C HIS A 248 17.63 6.59 -13.96
N THR A 249 17.29 5.33 -13.70
CA THR A 249 15.90 4.89 -13.77
C THR A 249 15.10 5.68 -12.71
N THR A 250 14.08 6.36 -13.15
CA THR A 250 13.16 7.17 -12.34
C THR A 250 12.66 6.33 -11.16
N THR A 251 13.18 6.58 -9.97
CA THR A 251 12.76 5.94 -8.72
C THR A 251 11.58 6.67 -8.08
N ALA A 252 11.09 7.71 -8.74
CA ALA A 252 9.97 8.51 -8.28
C ALA A 252 8.65 7.77 -8.54
N ARG A 253 7.76 7.80 -7.59
CA ARG A 253 6.39 7.30 -7.70
C ARG A 253 5.54 8.36 -8.35
N HIS A 254 4.64 7.95 -9.24
CA HIS A 254 3.78 8.86 -9.98
C HIS A 254 2.34 8.41 -9.90
N LEU A 255 1.46 9.35 -9.57
CA LEU A 255 0.03 9.21 -9.73
C LEU A 255 -0.34 9.67 -11.15
N MET A 256 -0.99 8.78 -11.90
CA MET A 256 -1.34 8.98 -13.30
C MET A 256 -2.83 8.72 -13.51
N PRO A 257 -3.60 9.70 -14.04
CA PRO A 257 -4.96 9.46 -14.47
C PRO A 257 -5.00 8.44 -15.61
N ILE A 258 -5.97 7.52 -15.58
CA ILE A 258 -6.17 6.52 -16.63
C ILE A 258 -7.25 7.04 -17.61
N PRO A 259 -7.03 6.95 -18.93
CA PRO A 259 -8.06 7.27 -19.91
C PRO A 259 -9.34 6.44 -19.69
N GLY A 260 -10.46 7.12 -19.58
CA GLY A 260 -11.76 6.49 -19.28
C GLY A 260 -12.11 6.42 -17.80
N GLY A 261 -11.29 6.95 -16.92
CA GLY A 261 -11.51 7.08 -15.47
C GLY A 261 -10.59 6.24 -14.60
N GLY A 262 -10.48 6.66 -13.36
CA GLY A 262 -9.60 6.05 -12.37
C GLY A 262 -8.14 6.53 -12.42
N VAL A 263 -7.38 6.10 -11.44
CA VAL A 263 -6.01 6.58 -11.18
C VAL A 263 -5.09 5.40 -10.91
N LEU A 264 -3.94 5.39 -11.57
CA LEU A 264 -2.84 4.47 -11.29
C LEU A 264 -1.74 5.18 -10.50
N ILE A 265 -1.29 4.60 -9.39
CA ILE A 265 -0.03 5.00 -8.77
C ILE A 265 1.04 3.99 -9.17
N ASP A 266 1.99 4.42 -10.01
CA ASP A 266 3.15 3.59 -10.33
C ASP A 266 4.19 3.67 -9.21
N THR A 267 4.61 2.49 -8.76
CA THR A 267 5.57 2.34 -7.67
C THR A 267 6.76 1.51 -8.14
N PRO A 268 7.73 2.10 -8.87
CA PRO A 268 8.87 1.39 -9.40
C PRO A 268 9.62 0.61 -8.33
N GLY A 269 9.91 -0.68 -8.60
CA GLY A 269 10.70 -1.52 -7.71
C GLY A 269 10.00 -1.99 -6.43
N MET A 270 8.69 -1.84 -6.30
CA MET A 270 7.94 -2.38 -5.16
C MET A 270 7.73 -3.89 -5.31
N ARG A 271 8.64 -4.66 -4.72
CA ARG A 271 8.57 -6.13 -4.72
C ARG A 271 7.69 -6.66 -3.60
N THR A 272 7.73 -6.00 -2.46
CA THR A 272 6.93 -6.29 -1.26
C THR A 272 6.92 -5.05 -0.38
N PHE A 273 5.91 -4.88 0.40
CA PHE A 273 5.90 -3.94 1.52
C PHE A 273 5.73 -4.74 2.82
N THR A 274 6.31 -4.25 3.90
CA THR A 274 6.20 -4.87 5.21
C THR A 274 5.65 -3.80 6.12
N LEU A 275 4.44 -3.99 6.62
CA LEU A 275 3.84 -3.09 7.60
C LEU A 275 4.26 -3.50 9.01
N GLN A 276 4.39 -2.53 9.91
CA GLN A 276 4.44 -2.79 11.34
C GLN A 276 3.03 -3.04 11.85
N GLY A 277 2.82 -4.08 12.64
CA GLY A 277 1.55 -4.34 13.32
C GLY A 277 0.57 -5.24 12.56
N ALA A 278 1.05 -6.23 11.82
CA ALA A 278 0.28 -7.08 10.91
C ALA A 278 -0.78 -8.01 11.57
N ASP A 279 -1.17 -7.80 12.82
CA ASP A 279 -2.15 -8.67 13.50
C ASP A 279 -3.54 -8.53 12.88
N ASP A 280 -4.02 -7.29 12.70
CA ASP A 280 -5.36 -7.03 12.15
C ASP A 280 -5.51 -7.56 10.71
N GLY A 281 -4.44 -7.55 9.92
CA GLY A 281 -4.43 -8.10 8.57
C GLY A 281 -4.50 -9.64 8.57
N LEU A 282 -3.88 -10.30 9.52
CA LEU A 282 -3.95 -11.76 9.66
C LEU A 282 -5.37 -12.20 9.99
N GLU A 283 -6.02 -11.55 10.97
CA GLU A 283 -7.41 -11.83 11.36
C GLU A 283 -8.38 -11.64 10.20
N LYS A 284 -8.24 -10.55 9.43
CA LYS A 284 -9.09 -10.28 8.26
C LYS A 284 -8.91 -11.34 7.16
N THR A 285 -7.66 -11.71 6.87
CA THR A 285 -7.36 -12.68 5.80
C THR A 285 -7.80 -14.10 6.15
N PHE A 286 -7.75 -14.47 7.44
CA PHE A 286 -8.00 -15.82 7.94
C PHE A 286 -9.13 -15.88 8.96
N THR A 287 -10.19 -15.10 8.75
CA THR A 287 -11.38 -15.03 9.61
C THR A 287 -11.98 -16.41 9.90
N ASP A 288 -12.00 -17.29 8.89
CA ASP A 288 -12.46 -18.67 9.02
C ASP A 288 -11.64 -19.48 10.04
N ILE A 289 -10.32 -19.28 10.08
CA ILE A 289 -9.43 -19.96 11.05
C ILE A 289 -9.60 -19.33 12.43
N ASP A 290 -9.75 -18.02 12.51
CA ASP A 290 -10.01 -17.32 13.77
C ASP A 290 -11.34 -17.76 14.39
N ASP A 291 -12.41 -17.80 13.61
CA ASP A 291 -13.73 -18.30 14.03
C ASP A 291 -13.70 -19.76 14.52
N LEU A 292 -12.88 -20.62 13.88
CA LEU A 292 -12.67 -21.99 14.33
C LEU A 292 -11.85 -22.02 15.60
N SER A 293 -10.84 -21.16 15.74
CA SER A 293 -9.96 -21.11 16.91
C SER A 293 -10.73 -20.82 18.21
N GLN A 294 -11.73 -19.94 18.12
CA GLN A 294 -12.63 -19.60 19.22
C GLN A 294 -13.49 -20.79 19.72
N LYS A 295 -13.68 -21.81 18.88
CA LYS A 295 -14.42 -23.04 19.21
C LYS A 295 -13.56 -24.16 19.78
N CYS A 296 -12.23 -23.95 19.91
CA CYS A 296 -11.34 -24.93 20.52
C CYS A 296 -11.62 -25.12 22.00
N SER A 297 -11.44 -26.34 22.53
CA SER A 297 -11.63 -26.64 23.94
C SER A 297 -10.66 -25.87 24.87
N PHE A 298 -9.52 -25.43 24.35
CA PHE A 298 -8.49 -24.73 25.11
C PHE A 298 -8.25 -23.34 24.53
N ARG A 299 -8.24 -22.31 25.39
CA ARG A 299 -7.98 -20.91 25.00
C ARG A 299 -6.59 -20.67 24.38
N ASN A 300 -5.61 -21.48 24.74
CA ASN A 300 -4.23 -21.42 24.25
C ASN A 300 -3.91 -22.58 23.31
N CYS A 301 -4.90 -23.05 22.56
CA CYS A 301 -4.73 -24.12 21.58
C CYS A 301 -3.70 -23.73 20.53
N SER A 302 -2.70 -24.58 20.31
CA SER A 302 -1.69 -24.37 19.25
C SER A 302 -2.12 -24.98 17.89
N HIS A 303 -3.30 -25.60 17.85
CA HIS A 303 -3.90 -26.25 16.69
C HIS A 303 -3.02 -27.36 16.07
N LYS A 304 -2.24 -28.07 16.90
CA LYS A 304 -1.35 -29.15 16.45
C LYS A 304 -1.89 -30.53 16.80
N ILE A 305 -1.94 -30.80 18.10
CA ILE A 305 -2.27 -32.15 18.64
C ILE A 305 -3.27 -32.10 19.81
N GLU A 306 -3.78 -30.92 20.16
CA GLU A 306 -4.65 -30.75 21.31
C GLU A 306 -6.01 -31.43 21.08
N PRO A 307 -6.50 -32.21 22.05
CA PRO A 307 -7.82 -32.85 21.97
C PRO A 307 -8.92 -31.77 21.96
N GLY A 308 -9.93 -31.95 21.11
CA GLY A 308 -11.02 -30.98 20.96
C GLY A 308 -10.62 -29.70 20.23
N CYS A 309 -9.58 -29.77 19.40
CA CYS A 309 -9.21 -28.67 18.51
C CYS A 309 -10.18 -28.59 17.32
N ALA A 310 -10.95 -27.47 17.24
CA ALA A 310 -11.93 -27.28 16.14
C ALA A 310 -11.23 -27.06 14.79
N VAL A 311 -10.06 -26.43 14.75
CA VAL A 311 -9.27 -26.24 13.54
C VAL A 311 -8.81 -27.59 12.97
N GLN A 312 -8.30 -28.51 13.79
CA GLN A 312 -7.89 -29.84 13.34
C GLN A 312 -9.09 -30.69 12.92
N ALA A 313 -10.22 -30.55 13.59
CA ALA A 313 -11.46 -31.20 13.17
C ALA A 313 -11.91 -30.73 11.78
N ALA A 314 -11.88 -29.44 11.53
CA ALA A 314 -12.22 -28.84 10.23
C ALA A 314 -11.26 -29.27 9.11
N ILE A 315 -9.97 -29.43 9.40
CA ILE A 315 -9.00 -29.99 8.43
C ILE A 315 -9.33 -31.45 8.12
N THR A 316 -9.66 -32.23 9.15
CA THR A 316 -9.96 -33.66 9.01
C THR A 316 -11.26 -33.90 8.24
N SER A 317 -12.28 -33.04 8.42
CA SER A 317 -13.54 -33.11 7.67
C SER A 317 -13.43 -32.56 6.23
N GLY A 318 -12.36 -31.81 5.91
CA GLY A 318 -12.19 -31.14 4.62
C GLY A 318 -12.83 -29.75 4.55
N ASP A 319 -13.43 -29.25 5.63
CA ASP A 319 -14.04 -27.91 5.70
C ASP A 319 -12.97 -26.80 5.70
N LEU A 320 -11.76 -27.09 6.15
CA LEU A 320 -10.61 -26.21 6.09
C LEU A 320 -9.48 -26.83 5.26
N ASN A 321 -9.03 -26.11 4.22
CA ASN A 321 -7.90 -26.56 3.41
C ASN A 321 -6.60 -26.55 4.21
N ILE A 322 -5.86 -27.66 4.19
CA ILE A 322 -4.61 -27.81 4.96
C ILE A 322 -3.51 -26.83 4.51
N GLU A 323 -3.42 -26.49 3.21
CA GLU A 323 -2.43 -25.52 2.71
C GLU A 323 -2.75 -24.09 3.19
N ARG A 324 -4.06 -23.78 3.32
CA ARG A 324 -4.51 -22.51 3.92
C ARG A 324 -4.09 -22.41 5.38
N PHE A 325 -4.27 -23.48 6.15
CA PHE A 325 -3.82 -23.54 7.54
C PHE A 325 -2.29 -23.41 7.66
N TYR A 326 -1.51 -24.06 6.79
CA TYR A 326 -0.05 -23.90 6.79
C TYR A 326 0.36 -22.45 6.43
N SER A 327 -0.36 -21.80 5.53
CA SER A 327 -0.11 -20.40 5.18
C SER A 327 -0.37 -19.47 6.36
N TYR A 328 -1.45 -19.71 7.12
CA TYR A 328 -1.75 -19.03 8.37
C TYR A 328 -0.63 -19.20 9.41
N LEU A 329 -0.23 -20.44 9.72
CA LEU A 329 0.83 -20.73 10.70
C LEU A 329 2.16 -20.07 10.34
N LYS A 330 2.52 -20.09 9.06
CA LYS A 330 3.72 -19.46 8.57
C LYS A 330 3.69 -17.95 8.78
N LEU A 331 2.60 -17.32 8.44
CA LEU A 331 2.43 -15.88 8.58
C LEU A 331 2.39 -15.48 10.07
N GLU A 332 1.65 -16.20 10.91
CA GLU A 332 1.60 -15.99 12.35
C GLU A 332 3.01 -16.06 12.99
N ASN A 333 3.81 -17.07 12.61
CA ASN A 333 5.18 -17.19 13.10
C ASN A 333 6.07 -16.03 12.63
N GLU A 334 5.95 -15.59 11.37
CA GLU A 334 6.69 -14.44 10.87
C GLU A 334 6.34 -13.16 11.63
N LEU A 335 5.06 -12.92 11.92
CA LEU A 335 4.59 -11.78 12.71
C LEU A 335 5.11 -11.82 14.14
N ARG A 336 5.06 -12.98 14.78
CA ARG A 336 5.61 -13.19 16.13
C ARG A 336 7.11 -12.89 16.18
N HIS A 337 7.87 -13.33 15.18
CA HIS A 337 9.30 -13.02 15.06
C HIS A 337 9.56 -11.53 14.82
N MET A 338 8.75 -10.87 14.02
CA MET A 338 8.86 -9.42 13.79
C MET A 338 8.59 -8.64 15.08
N LYS A 339 7.50 -8.93 15.81
CA LYS A 339 7.21 -8.32 17.11
C LYS A 339 8.39 -8.43 18.06
N THR A 340 8.93 -9.64 18.22
CA THR A 340 10.10 -9.88 19.12
C THR A 340 11.33 -9.05 18.70
N LYS A 341 11.55 -8.82 17.40
CA LYS A 341 12.66 -7.98 16.92
C LYS A 341 12.41 -6.51 17.19
N ILE A 342 11.17 -6.04 17.02
CA ILE A 342 10.77 -4.65 17.27
C ILE A 342 10.90 -4.35 18.76
N ASP A 343 10.39 -5.22 19.64
CA ASP A 343 10.47 -5.06 21.09
C ASP A 343 11.92 -5.02 21.57
N LYS A 344 12.78 -5.90 21.05
CA LYS A 344 14.21 -5.87 21.35
C LYS A 344 14.90 -4.61 20.88
N ALA A 345 14.52 -4.09 19.71
CA ALA A 345 15.05 -2.83 19.17
C ALA A 345 14.58 -1.63 19.99
N ALA A 346 13.29 -1.58 20.36
CA ALA A 346 12.72 -0.54 21.22
C ALA A 346 13.39 -0.54 22.61
N TYR A 347 13.59 -1.69 23.21
CA TYR A 347 14.29 -1.83 24.50
C TYR A 347 15.75 -1.38 24.41
N ALA A 348 16.46 -1.74 23.32
CA ALA A 348 17.84 -1.31 23.12
C ALA A 348 17.96 0.20 22.92
N ASP A 349 17.02 0.84 22.21
CA ASP A 349 16.97 2.28 22.00
C ASP A 349 16.68 3.03 23.31
N GLN A 350 15.70 2.57 24.09
CA GLN A 350 15.40 3.14 25.42
C GLN A 350 16.61 3.09 26.33
N ARG A 351 17.34 1.98 26.35
CA ARG A 351 18.57 1.81 27.14
C ARG A 351 19.72 2.68 26.64
N SER A 352 19.78 2.97 25.32
CA SER A 352 20.76 3.88 24.73
C SER A 352 20.48 5.33 25.14
N ARG A 353 19.22 5.78 25.03
CA ARG A 353 18.79 7.13 25.44
C ARG A 353 19.04 7.35 26.93
N GLY A 354 18.77 6.36 27.78
CA GLY A 354 19.07 6.43 29.20
C GLY A 354 20.58 6.63 29.50
N ARG A 355 21.45 5.95 28.75
CA ARG A 355 22.91 6.12 28.87
C ARG A 355 23.40 7.49 28.41
N ASP A 356 22.85 8.00 27.31
CA ASP A 356 23.21 9.32 26.76
C ASP A 356 22.71 10.45 27.66
N PHE A 357 21.55 10.28 28.28
CA PHE A 357 21.03 11.21 29.28
C PHE A 357 21.90 11.22 30.55
N ALA A 358 22.29 10.04 31.04
CA ALA A 358 23.21 9.93 32.20
C ALA A 358 24.58 10.56 31.92
N LYS A 359 25.13 10.39 30.69
CA LYS A 359 26.38 11.08 30.27
C LYS A 359 26.23 12.60 30.23
N LYS A 360 25.09 13.12 29.74
CA LYS A 360 24.83 14.58 29.74
C LYS A 360 24.75 15.14 31.15
N ILE A 361 24.11 14.44 32.09
CA ILE A 361 24.04 14.84 33.50
C ILE A 361 25.44 14.86 34.12
N LYS A 362 26.29 13.85 33.87
CA LYS A 362 27.65 13.78 34.38
C LYS A 362 28.51 14.94 33.86
N ARG A 363 28.39 15.26 32.57
CA ARG A 363 29.13 16.37 31.93
C ARG A 363 28.71 17.76 32.43
N ASN A 364 27.46 17.92 32.87
CA ASN A 364 26.97 19.16 33.46
C ASN A 364 27.25 19.29 34.97
N LYS A 365 27.78 18.26 35.63
CA LYS A 365 28.15 18.27 37.06
C LYS A 365 29.66 18.44 37.31
N GLU A 366 30.51 18.43 36.28
CA GLU A 366 31.92 18.73 36.42
C GLU A 366 32.08 20.29 36.46
N PRO A 367 32.53 20.86 37.59
CA PRO A 367 32.78 22.30 37.66
C PRO A 367 33.97 22.63 36.74
N ARG A 368 33.88 23.77 36.07
CA ARG A 368 34.99 24.40 35.31
C ARG A 368 36.11 24.83 36.22
#